data_913b134f5baec4f5946fa697cd4c7d47
#
_entry.id   913b134f5baec4f5946fa697cd4c7d47
#
_cell.length_a   1.000
_cell.length_b   1.000
_cell.length_c   1.000
_cell.angle_alpha   90.00
_cell.angle_beta   90.00
_cell.angle_gamma   90.00
#
_symmetry.space_group_name_H-M   'P 1'
#
loop_
_entity.id
_entity.type
_entity.pdbx_description
1 polymer ?
#
loop_
_entity_poly.entity_id
_entity_poly.type
_entity_poly.pdbx_seq_one_letter_code
_entity_poly.pdbx_strand_id
1 'polypeptide(L)'
;MSVLQVRDLTLRFGGLEVINQLSLEVDPGGIVSLIGPNGAGKTSIFNCLTGFYRANSGDISFNGESIIKLKPHRITQKGMARTFQNLRLFKNMTVLENVMSGMHCRTRMGALGAILRTPAQRAEETKIQGAAEECLEFVGILDHRDRLAKNLPYGDQRRVEWARALATRPKLLLLDEPAAGLNYDEKERLMGLIRRIREELKITIFLIEHDMGLVMRISEKVIVIDYGKKIAEGDCQAVQSDPKVIEAYLGREEE
;
A
#
# COMPACT_ATOMS: atom_id res chain seq x y z
N MET A 1 -12.63 13.70 -9.52
CA MET A 1 -11.21 13.67 -9.95
C MET A 1 -10.54 12.54 -9.21
N SER A 2 -9.90 11.61 -9.93
CA SER A 2 -9.21 10.45 -9.37
C SER A 2 -8.03 10.88 -8.48
N VAL A 3 -7.79 10.15 -7.38
CA VAL A 3 -6.64 10.38 -6.49
C VAL A 3 -5.34 9.89 -7.12
N LEU A 4 -5.41 8.81 -7.90
CA LEU A 4 -4.29 8.24 -8.65
C LEU A 4 -4.72 8.03 -10.10
N GLN A 5 -3.89 8.44 -11.04
CA GLN A 5 -4.08 8.21 -12.46
C GLN A 5 -2.79 7.73 -13.10
N VAL A 6 -2.88 6.65 -13.83
CA VAL A 6 -1.80 6.05 -14.61
C VAL A 6 -2.20 6.12 -16.07
N ARG A 7 -1.32 6.62 -16.95
CA ARG A 7 -1.57 6.76 -18.39
C ARG A 7 -0.45 6.11 -19.19
N ASP A 8 -0.80 5.14 -20.01
CA ASP A 8 0.06 4.45 -20.98
C ASP A 8 1.41 4.01 -20.41
N LEU A 9 1.40 3.58 -19.13
CA LEU A 9 2.57 3.18 -18.40
C LEU A 9 3.21 1.95 -19.03
N THR A 10 4.49 2.05 -19.38
CA THR A 10 5.26 0.92 -19.92
C THR A 10 6.53 0.71 -19.11
N LEU A 11 6.78 -0.56 -18.74
CA LEU A 11 8.00 -0.97 -18.04
C LEU A 11 8.61 -2.18 -18.72
N ARG A 12 9.91 -2.07 -19.04
CA ARG A 12 10.70 -3.14 -19.66
C ARG A 12 11.95 -3.41 -18.84
N PHE A 13 12.33 -4.68 -18.76
CA PHE A 13 13.62 -5.14 -18.25
C PHE A 13 14.36 -5.86 -19.35
N GLY A 14 15.35 -5.23 -19.95
CA GLY A 14 16.00 -5.73 -21.18
C GLY A 14 14.97 -5.88 -22.29
N GLY A 15 14.81 -7.10 -22.81
CA GLY A 15 13.82 -7.42 -23.85
C GLY A 15 12.43 -7.78 -23.34
N LEU A 16 12.26 -7.95 -22.02
CA LEU A 16 10.98 -8.35 -21.43
C LEU A 16 10.13 -7.12 -21.10
N GLU A 17 8.94 -7.03 -21.71
CA GLU A 17 7.95 -6.01 -21.39
C GLU A 17 7.02 -6.53 -20.28
N VAL A 18 7.14 -5.94 -19.07
CA VAL A 18 6.40 -6.35 -17.87
C VAL A 18 5.12 -5.55 -17.68
N ILE A 19 5.10 -4.29 -18.13
CA ILE A 19 3.90 -3.44 -18.16
C ILE A 19 3.83 -2.86 -19.55
N ASN A 20 2.66 -2.98 -20.18
CA ASN A 20 2.45 -2.61 -21.58
C ASN A 20 1.28 -1.63 -21.69
N GLN A 21 1.60 -0.34 -21.87
CA GLN A 21 0.63 0.76 -22.07
C GLN A 21 -0.55 0.72 -21.08
N LEU A 22 -0.24 0.44 -19.81
CA LEU A 22 -1.27 0.32 -18.77
C LEU A 22 -1.84 1.69 -18.41
N SER A 23 -3.16 1.80 -18.49
CA SER A 23 -3.90 2.98 -18.01
C SER A 23 -4.95 2.54 -16.98
N LEU A 24 -4.95 3.18 -15.81
CA LEU A 24 -5.90 2.94 -14.72
C LEU A 24 -6.12 4.19 -13.88
N GLU A 25 -7.23 4.20 -13.17
CA GLU A 25 -7.60 5.28 -12.25
C GLU A 25 -8.12 4.72 -10.92
N VAL A 26 -7.74 5.40 -9.82
CA VAL A 26 -8.26 5.14 -8.48
C VAL A 26 -8.97 6.39 -7.99
N ASP A 27 -10.26 6.25 -7.68
CA ASP A 27 -11.08 7.34 -7.16
C ASP A 27 -10.87 7.51 -5.65
N PRO A 28 -11.04 8.74 -5.11
CA PRO A 28 -10.83 8.98 -3.70
C PRO A 28 -11.90 8.32 -2.83
N GLY A 29 -11.50 7.82 -1.66
CA GLY A 29 -12.39 7.32 -0.62
C GLY A 29 -12.92 5.90 -0.83
N GLY A 30 -12.49 5.20 -1.89
CA GLY A 30 -12.87 3.81 -2.17
C GLY A 30 -11.79 2.79 -1.82
N ILE A 31 -12.17 1.51 -1.93
CA ILE A 31 -11.27 0.36 -1.90
C ILE A 31 -11.23 -0.22 -3.31
N VAL A 32 -10.08 -0.09 -3.98
CA VAL A 32 -9.85 -0.61 -5.32
C VAL A 32 -8.86 -1.77 -5.25
N SER A 33 -9.16 -2.87 -5.92
CA SER A 33 -8.26 -4.03 -6.01
C SER A 33 -7.64 -4.16 -7.38
N LEU A 34 -6.36 -4.52 -7.42
CA LEU A 34 -5.63 -4.93 -8.62
C LEU A 34 -5.38 -6.43 -8.54
N ILE A 35 -6.01 -7.19 -9.41
CA ILE A 35 -5.89 -8.64 -9.47
C ILE A 35 -5.32 -9.10 -10.81
N GLY A 36 -4.98 -10.37 -10.91
CA GLY A 36 -4.46 -11.00 -12.12
C GLY A 36 -3.59 -12.21 -11.80
N PRO A 37 -3.28 -13.05 -12.76
CA PRO A 37 -2.43 -14.24 -12.59
C PRO A 37 -1.05 -13.91 -12.03
N ASN A 38 -0.33 -14.94 -11.57
CA ASN A 38 1.06 -14.79 -11.17
C ASN A 38 1.90 -14.37 -12.38
N GLY A 39 2.77 -13.38 -12.17
CA GLY A 39 3.56 -12.83 -13.28
C GLY A 39 2.86 -11.76 -14.13
N ALA A 40 1.58 -11.43 -13.88
CA ALA A 40 0.85 -10.41 -14.63
C ALA A 40 1.41 -8.97 -14.50
N GLY A 41 2.37 -8.73 -13.58
CA GLY A 41 3.00 -7.41 -13.40
C GLY A 41 2.50 -6.58 -12.22
N LYS A 42 1.63 -7.10 -11.36
CA LYS A 42 1.01 -6.39 -10.22
C LYS A 42 2.03 -5.67 -9.32
N THR A 43 3.00 -6.40 -8.79
CA THR A 43 4.06 -5.83 -7.93
C THR A 43 4.94 -4.82 -8.67
N SER A 44 5.16 -5.02 -9.97
CA SER A 44 5.92 -4.08 -10.81
C SER A 44 5.17 -2.75 -10.97
N ILE A 45 3.84 -2.79 -11.10
CA ILE A 45 3.01 -1.58 -11.09
C ILE A 45 3.19 -0.84 -9.77
N PHE A 46 3.04 -1.51 -8.61
CA PHE A 46 3.24 -0.88 -7.30
C PHE A 46 4.66 -0.32 -7.12
N ASN A 47 5.68 -0.99 -7.69
CA ASN A 47 7.05 -0.48 -7.69
C ASN A 47 7.19 0.81 -8.52
N CYS A 48 6.49 0.93 -9.65
CA CYS A 48 6.42 2.17 -10.43
C CYS A 48 5.68 3.27 -9.66
N LEU A 49 4.51 2.98 -9.08
CA LEU A 49 3.72 3.94 -8.30
C LEU A 49 4.50 4.52 -7.12
N THR A 50 5.35 3.71 -6.50
CA THR A 50 6.14 4.11 -5.32
C THR A 50 7.56 4.59 -5.64
N GLY A 51 7.93 4.68 -6.93
CA GLY A 51 9.22 5.20 -7.40
C GLY A 51 10.41 4.27 -7.18
N PHE A 52 10.16 2.97 -6.88
CA PHE A 52 11.22 1.95 -6.85
C PHE A 52 11.67 1.56 -8.27
N TYR A 53 10.74 1.53 -9.22
CA TYR A 53 11.05 1.33 -10.62
C TYR A 53 10.74 2.60 -11.42
N ARG A 54 11.57 2.89 -12.42
CA ARG A 54 11.32 3.95 -13.38
C ARG A 54 10.69 3.34 -14.61
N ALA A 55 9.50 3.80 -14.96
CA ALA A 55 8.86 3.43 -16.21
C ALA A 55 9.66 3.92 -17.42
N ASN A 56 9.57 3.19 -18.52
CA ASN A 56 10.18 3.56 -19.80
C ASN A 56 9.38 4.66 -20.49
N SER A 57 8.05 4.62 -20.37
CA SER A 57 7.15 5.63 -20.92
C SER A 57 5.84 5.69 -20.12
N GLY A 58 5.01 6.68 -20.45
CA GLY A 58 3.75 6.95 -19.76
C GLY A 58 3.89 7.98 -18.64
N ASP A 59 2.82 8.19 -17.89
CA ASP A 59 2.81 9.09 -16.74
C ASP A 59 2.03 8.50 -15.57
N ILE A 60 2.40 8.94 -14.35
CA ILE A 60 1.72 8.63 -13.10
C ILE A 60 1.45 9.96 -12.41
N SER A 61 0.19 10.29 -12.19
CA SER A 61 -0.20 11.46 -11.44
C SER A 61 -0.95 11.09 -10.15
N PHE A 62 -0.60 11.79 -9.07
CA PHE A 62 -1.19 11.64 -7.75
C PHE A 62 -1.73 12.99 -7.26
N ASN A 63 -3.03 13.06 -6.95
CA ASN A 63 -3.74 14.32 -6.67
C ASN A 63 -3.50 15.39 -7.74
N GLY A 64 -3.50 15.00 -9.02
CA GLY A 64 -3.30 15.91 -10.15
C GLY A 64 -1.85 16.33 -10.44
N GLU A 65 -0.87 15.87 -9.65
CA GLU A 65 0.55 16.17 -9.85
C GLU A 65 1.30 14.94 -10.33
N SER A 66 2.14 15.08 -11.37
CA SER A 66 2.98 13.97 -11.84
C SER A 66 4.02 13.59 -10.78
N ILE A 67 4.13 12.28 -10.53
CA ILE A 67 5.06 11.69 -9.56
C ILE A 67 6.10 10.76 -10.20
N ILE A 68 6.03 10.55 -11.51
CA ILE A 68 6.82 9.53 -12.23
C ILE A 68 8.34 9.69 -12.08
N LYS A 69 8.83 10.91 -11.82
CA LYS A 69 10.25 11.19 -11.63
C LYS A 69 10.66 11.35 -10.16
N LEU A 70 9.70 11.23 -9.25
CA LEU A 70 9.96 11.45 -7.84
C LEU A 70 10.63 10.23 -7.19
N LYS A 71 11.47 10.49 -6.19
CA LYS A 71 12.04 9.44 -5.33
C LYS A 71 10.99 8.95 -4.32
N PRO A 72 11.09 7.69 -3.81
CA PRO A 72 10.10 7.10 -2.91
C PRO A 72 9.72 7.98 -1.71
N HIS A 73 10.69 8.57 -1.02
CA HIS A 73 10.43 9.43 0.13
C HIS A 73 9.61 10.68 -0.23
N ARG A 74 9.76 11.23 -1.45
CA ARG A 74 8.96 12.37 -1.93
C ARG A 74 7.53 11.96 -2.23
N ILE A 75 7.32 10.75 -2.75
CA ILE A 75 6.00 10.18 -2.99
C ILE A 75 5.28 9.98 -1.64
N THR A 76 5.99 9.44 -0.63
CA THR A 76 5.45 9.30 0.73
C THR A 76 5.09 10.66 1.33
N GLN A 77 5.93 11.69 1.18
CA GLN A 77 5.64 13.06 1.62
C GLN A 77 4.37 13.66 0.98
N LYS A 78 4.05 13.27 -0.26
CA LYS A 78 2.81 13.67 -0.94
C LYS A 78 1.57 12.96 -0.41
N GLY A 79 1.74 11.87 0.36
CA GLY A 79 0.66 11.15 1.01
C GLY A 79 0.32 9.80 0.38
N MET A 80 1.26 9.15 -0.30
CA MET A 80 1.13 7.77 -0.75
C MET A 80 2.01 6.86 0.11
N ALA A 81 1.42 5.94 0.86
CA ALA A 81 2.15 4.94 1.65
C ALA A 81 1.95 3.53 1.08
N ARG A 82 2.88 2.63 1.37
CA ARG A 82 2.80 1.22 0.97
C ARG A 82 3.22 0.30 2.11
N THR A 83 2.48 -0.79 2.32
CA THR A 83 2.96 -1.98 3.01
C THR A 83 3.58 -2.94 2.00
N PHE A 84 4.38 -3.88 2.46
CA PHE A 84 5.08 -4.82 1.59
C PHE A 84 4.64 -6.25 1.89
N GLN A 85 4.68 -7.12 0.89
CA GLN A 85 4.42 -8.54 1.05
C GLN A 85 5.32 -9.16 2.13
N ASN A 86 6.62 -8.85 2.09
CA ASN A 86 7.57 -9.22 3.13
C ASN A 86 7.71 -8.10 4.15
N LEU A 87 7.53 -8.41 5.43
CA LEU A 87 7.65 -7.47 6.53
C LEU A 87 8.98 -6.71 6.53
N ARG A 88 8.92 -5.40 6.53
CA ARG A 88 10.09 -4.51 6.56
C ARG A 88 10.16 -3.72 7.86
N LEU A 89 10.23 -4.41 9.00
CA LEU A 89 10.39 -3.77 10.29
C LEU A 89 11.86 -3.64 10.69
N PHE A 90 12.16 -2.62 11.47
CA PHE A 90 13.43 -2.48 12.17
C PHE A 90 13.40 -3.43 13.38
N LYS A 91 13.94 -4.64 13.20
CA LYS A 91 13.81 -5.76 14.13
C LYS A 91 14.32 -5.47 15.55
N ASN A 92 15.34 -4.62 15.67
CA ASN A 92 15.99 -4.26 16.94
C ASN A 92 15.46 -2.95 17.55
N MET A 93 14.44 -2.35 16.94
CA MET A 93 13.70 -1.20 17.49
C MET A 93 12.44 -1.71 18.17
N THR A 94 11.94 -0.94 19.14
CA THR A 94 10.64 -1.19 19.75
C THR A 94 9.51 -1.00 18.73
N VAL A 95 8.32 -1.46 19.08
CA VAL A 95 7.10 -1.24 18.31
C VAL A 95 6.84 0.25 18.11
N LEU A 96 6.95 1.03 19.21
CA LEU A 96 6.75 2.48 19.16
C LEU A 96 7.78 3.17 18.25
N GLU A 97 9.07 2.85 18.39
CA GLU A 97 10.13 3.42 17.55
C GLU A 97 9.93 3.10 16.06
N ASN A 98 9.48 1.87 15.74
CA ASN A 98 9.13 1.51 14.38
C ASN A 98 8.05 2.43 13.80
N VAL A 99 6.99 2.72 14.56
CA VAL A 99 5.89 3.59 14.11
C VAL A 99 6.34 5.03 14.02
N MET A 100 7.07 5.53 15.03
CA MET A 100 7.66 6.88 15.01
C MET A 100 8.54 7.12 13.78
N SER A 101 9.28 6.08 13.32
CA SER A 101 10.12 6.17 12.11
C SER A 101 9.31 6.56 10.86
N GLY A 102 8.03 6.17 10.77
CA GLY A 102 7.12 6.55 9.69
C GLY A 102 6.82 8.05 9.65
N MET A 103 6.88 8.72 10.79
CA MET A 103 6.57 10.15 10.90
C MET A 103 7.73 11.05 10.49
N HIS A 104 8.97 10.54 10.49
CA HIS A 104 10.15 11.34 10.12
C HIS A 104 10.12 11.89 8.68
N CYS A 105 9.33 11.30 7.79
CA CYS A 105 9.14 11.87 6.45
C CYS A 105 8.47 13.26 6.46
N ARG A 106 7.84 13.66 7.57
CA ARG A 106 7.13 14.94 7.76
C ARG A 106 7.79 15.90 8.74
N THR A 107 8.84 15.47 9.45
CA THR A 107 9.56 16.33 10.40
C THR A 107 10.37 17.38 9.64
N ARG A 108 10.41 18.59 10.17
CA ARG A 108 11.17 19.72 9.60
C ARG A 108 12.55 19.89 10.21
N MET A 109 12.79 19.26 11.36
CA MET A 109 14.05 19.43 12.11
C MET A 109 15.11 18.47 11.58
N GLY A 110 16.20 19.03 11.11
CA GLY A 110 17.36 18.27 10.62
C GLY A 110 18.21 17.70 11.76
N ALA A 111 19.24 16.92 11.39
CA ALA A 111 20.16 16.26 12.33
C ALA A 111 20.80 17.19 13.38
N LEU A 112 21.04 18.45 13.04
CA LEU A 112 21.58 19.46 13.96
C LEU A 112 20.64 19.77 15.14
N GLY A 113 19.32 19.84 14.89
CA GLY A 113 18.32 20.02 15.93
C GLY A 113 18.26 18.80 16.88
N ALA A 114 18.42 17.59 16.34
CA ALA A 114 18.45 16.35 17.11
C ALA A 114 19.59 16.29 18.13
N ILE A 115 20.77 16.80 17.75
CA ILE A 115 21.97 16.83 18.61
C ILE A 115 21.81 17.85 19.75
N LEU A 116 21.18 19.00 19.52
CA LEU A 116 21.10 20.11 20.47
C LEU A 116 19.96 19.96 21.50
N ARG A 117 19.06 18.94 21.37
CA ARG A 117 17.94 18.64 22.29
C ARG A 117 17.15 19.88 22.75
N THR A 118 16.86 20.77 21.80
CA THR A 118 16.15 22.03 22.09
C THR A 118 14.74 21.77 22.66
N PRO A 119 14.15 22.72 23.42
CA PRO A 119 12.75 22.58 23.89
C PRO A 119 11.75 22.37 22.75
N ALA A 120 11.97 23.00 21.61
CA ALA A 120 11.14 22.82 20.41
C ALA A 120 11.20 21.37 19.89
N GLN A 121 12.38 20.75 19.94
CA GLN A 121 12.55 19.36 19.51
C GLN A 121 11.89 18.38 20.47
N ARG A 122 12.00 18.60 21.80
CA ARG A 122 11.28 17.77 22.78
C ARG A 122 9.78 17.82 22.56
N ALA A 123 9.24 19.02 22.28
CA ALA A 123 7.83 19.19 21.97
C ALA A 123 7.41 18.48 20.66
N GLU A 124 8.28 18.49 19.62
CA GLU A 124 8.05 17.75 18.38
C GLU A 124 8.09 16.23 18.63
N GLU A 125 9.07 15.75 19.37
CA GLU A 125 9.22 14.33 19.74
C GLU A 125 8.02 13.81 20.54
N THR A 126 7.53 14.58 21.51
CA THR A 126 6.30 14.24 22.26
C THR A 126 5.08 14.15 21.33
N LYS A 127 4.95 15.06 20.36
CA LYS A 127 3.87 14.99 19.36
C LYS A 127 3.99 13.77 18.46
N ILE A 128 5.20 13.43 18.03
CA ILE A 128 5.46 12.24 17.22
C ILE A 128 5.10 10.99 17.99
N GLN A 129 5.54 10.92 19.26
CA GLN A 129 5.23 9.78 20.13
C GLN A 129 3.71 9.63 20.32
N GLY A 130 3.00 10.69 20.69
CA GLY A 130 1.54 10.63 20.86
C GLY A 130 0.81 10.18 19.61
N ALA A 131 1.18 10.73 18.45
CA ALA A 131 0.57 10.32 17.19
C ALA A 131 0.95 8.88 16.77
N ALA A 132 2.13 8.38 17.17
CA ALA A 132 2.50 6.97 16.96
C ALA A 132 1.68 6.05 17.88
N GLU A 133 1.45 6.44 19.12
CA GLU A 133 0.59 5.72 20.07
C GLU A 133 -0.86 5.66 19.58
N GLU A 134 -1.42 6.74 19.04
CA GLU A 134 -2.74 6.75 18.38
C GLU A 134 -2.81 5.72 17.21
N CYS A 135 -1.76 5.64 16.39
CA CYS A 135 -1.71 4.65 15.31
C CYS A 135 -1.65 3.21 15.85
N LEU A 136 -0.90 2.98 16.95
CA LEU A 136 -0.82 1.67 17.60
C LEU A 136 -2.14 1.27 18.25
N GLU A 137 -2.83 2.20 18.87
CA GLU A 137 -4.17 2.00 19.43
C GLU A 137 -5.18 1.65 18.32
N PHE A 138 -5.15 2.40 17.21
CA PHE A 138 -6.02 2.17 16.07
C PHE A 138 -5.90 0.74 15.51
N VAL A 139 -4.68 0.21 15.43
CA VAL A 139 -4.45 -1.17 14.96
C VAL A 139 -4.53 -2.22 16.08
N GLY A 140 -4.74 -1.81 17.34
CA GLY A 140 -4.99 -2.68 18.49
C GLY A 140 -3.76 -3.39 19.04
N ILE A 141 -2.59 -2.70 19.09
CA ILE A 141 -1.33 -3.26 19.64
C ILE A 141 -0.55 -2.28 20.52
N LEU A 142 -1.22 -1.26 21.06
CA LEU A 142 -0.58 -0.26 21.93
C LEU A 142 0.12 -0.89 23.15
N ASP A 143 -0.46 -1.96 23.73
CA ASP A 143 0.11 -2.68 24.88
C ASP A 143 1.49 -3.29 24.59
N HIS A 144 1.86 -3.41 23.32
CA HIS A 144 3.16 -3.94 22.91
C HIS A 144 4.19 -2.87 22.56
N ARG A 145 3.89 -1.57 22.79
CA ARG A 145 4.69 -0.44 22.32
C ARG A 145 6.18 -0.50 22.71
N ASP A 146 6.49 -1.02 23.91
CA ASP A 146 7.85 -1.08 24.45
C ASP A 146 8.58 -2.39 24.10
N ARG A 147 7.90 -3.35 23.45
CA ARG A 147 8.50 -4.61 23.02
C ARG A 147 9.32 -4.43 21.76
N LEU A 148 10.41 -5.18 21.61
CA LEU A 148 11.17 -5.24 20.35
C LEU A 148 10.31 -5.90 19.27
N ALA A 149 10.28 -5.31 18.07
CA ALA A 149 9.45 -5.78 16.97
C ALA A 149 9.71 -7.26 16.60
N LYS A 150 10.96 -7.73 16.70
CA LYS A 150 11.33 -9.14 16.45
C LYS A 150 10.70 -10.16 17.40
N ASN A 151 10.27 -9.72 18.58
CA ASN A 151 9.72 -10.58 19.63
C ASN A 151 8.19 -10.72 19.53
N LEU A 152 7.56 -10.09 18.55
CA LEU A 152 6.13 -10.18 18.32
C LEU A 152 5.78 -11.38 17.44
N PRO A 153 4.58 -11.98 17.62
CA PRO A 153 3.99 -12.89 16.64
C PRO A 153 3.87 -12.21 15.26
N TYR A 154 3.85 -13.00 14.20
CA TYR A 154 3.82 -12.50 12.82
C TYR A 154 2.64 -11.55 12.54
N GLY A 155 1.44 -11.89 13.02
CA GLY A 155 0.25 -11.06 12.87
C GLY A 155 0.39 -9.68 13.54
N ASP A 156 1.04 -9.61 14.70
CA ASP A 156 1.29 -8.35 15.39
C ASP A 156 2.40 -7.54 14.70
N GLN A 157 3.43 -8.20 14.17
CA GLN A 157 4.42 -7.53 13.32
C GLN A 157 3.77 -6.87 12.10
N ARG A 158 2.79 -7.52 11.46
CA ARG A 158 1.98 -6.93 10.39
C ARG A 158 1.25 -5.68 10.86
N ARG A 159 0.64 -5.71 12.07
CA ARG A 159 -0.05 -4.54 12.62
C ARG A 159 0.92 -3.36 12.87
N VAL A 160 2.16 -3.63 13.32
CA VAL A 160 3.20 -2.60 13.44
C VAL A 160 3.51 -1.96 12.08
N GLU A 161 3.63 -2.77 11.03
CA GLU A 161 3.86 -2.26 9.67
C GLU A 161 2.71 -1.35 9.21
N TRP A 162 1.46 -1.73 9.49
CA TRP A 162 0.30 -0.91 9.19
C TRP A 162 0.27 0.38 9.98
N ALA A 163 0.52 0.33 11.31
CA ALA A 163 0.62 1.52 12.14
C ALA A 163 1.69 2.47 11.61
N ARG A 164 2.86 1.96 11.21
CA ARG A 164 3.94 2.76 10.61
C ARG A 164 3.53 3.40 9.29
N ALA A 165 2.79 2.68 8.44
CA ALA A 165 2.26 3.25 7.20
C ALA A 165 1.23 4.34 7.48
N LEU A 166 0.31 4.13 8.42
CA LEU A 166 -0.70 5.11 8.85
C LEU A 166 -0.07 6.35 9.49
N ALA A 167 1.03 6.20 10.24
CA ALA A 167 1.78 7.30 10.85
C ALA A 167 2.31 8.30 9.81
N THR A 168 2.49 7.89 8.56
CA THR A 168 2.79 8.82 7.46
C THR A 168 1.61 9.71 7.06
N ARG A 169 0.39 9.51 7.66
CA ARG A 169 -0.87 10.18 7.33
C ARG A 169 -1.16 10.17 5.82
N PRO A 170 -1.29 8.98 5.23
CA PRO A 170 -1.46 8.86 3.78
C PRO A 170 -2.86 9.29 3.35
N LYS A 171 -2.98 9.73 2.08
CA LYS A 171 -4.25 9.90 1.37
C LYS A 171 -4.59 8.63 0.56
N LEU A 172 -3.56 7.89 0.17
CA LEU A 172 -3.65 6.62 -0.54
C LEU A 172 -2.72 5.61 0.12
N LEU A 173 -3.29 4.48 0.54
CA LEU A 173 -2.56 3.35 1.11
C LEU A 173 -2.54 2.20 0.11
N LEU A 174 -1.33 1.83 -0.31
CA LEU A 174 -1.08 0.68 -1.17
C LEU A 174 -0.82 -0.56 -0.30
N LEU A 175 -1.62 -1.60 -0.48
CA LEU A 175 -1.51 -2.86 0.25
C LEU A 175 -1.07 -3.98 -0.71
N ASP A 176 0.07 -4.57 -0.46
CA ASP A 176 0.68 -5.60 -1.31
C ASP A 176 0.50 -6.98 -0.67
N GLU A 177 -0.48 -7.74 -1.13
CA GLU A 177 -0.89 -9.06 -0.64
C GLU A 177 -1.01 -9.11 0.91
N PRO A 178 -1.87 -8.25 1.49
CA PRO A 178 -1.96 -8.14 2.95
C PRO A 178 -2.48 -9.41 3.63
N ALA A 179 -3.21 -10.29 2.93
CA ALA A 179 -3.77 -11.52 3.49
C ALA A 179 -2.85 -12.74 3.33
N ALA A 180 -1.66 -12.59 2.72
CA ALA A 180 -0.76 -13.70 2.51
C ALA A 180 -0.34 -14.35 3.84
N GLY A 181 -0.55 -15.67 3.96
CA GLY A 181 -0.17 -16.47 5.15
C GLY A 181 -1.11 -16.33 6.34
N LEU A 182 -2.23 -15.60 6.23
CA LEU A 182 -3.22 -15.46 7.29
C LEU A 182 -4.24 -16.60 7.27
N ASN A 183 -4.66 -17.04 8.46
CA ASN A 183 -5.81 -17.94 8.61
C ASN A 183 -7.14 -17.19 8.44
N TYR A 184 -8.26 -17.92 8.49
CA TYR A 184 -9.59 -17.35 8.26
C TYR A 184 -9.92 -16.20 9.23
N ASP A 185 -9.73 -16.40 10.54
CA ASP A 185 -10.05 -15.38 11.55
C ASP A 185 -9.15 -14.13 11.43
N GLU A 186 -7.90 -14.34 11.06
CA GLU A 186 -6.97 -13.24 10.81
C GLU A 186 -7.37 -12.43 9.57
N LYS A 187 -7.85 -13.11 8.50
CA LYS A 187 -8.39 -12.42 7.31
C LYS A 187 -9.64 -11.61 7.63
N GLU A 188 -10.55 -12.12 8.47
CA GLU A 188 -11.73 -11.36 8.91
C GLU A 188 -11.33 -10.10 9.68
N ARG A 189 -10.38 -10.21 10.60
CA ARG A 189 -9.85 -9.04 11.33
C ARG A 189 -9.16 -8.05 10.41
N LEU A 190 -8.41 -8.54 9.42
CA LEU A 190 -7.76 -7.73 8.40
C LEU A 190 -8.80 -6.94 7.59
N MET A 191 -9.84 -7.60 7.09
CA MET A 191 -10.91 -6.93 6.33
C MET A 191 -11.61 -5.86 7.19
N GLY A 192 -11.86 -6.16 8.46
CA GLY A 192 -12.39 -5.18 9.42
C GLY A 192 -11.48 -3.95 9.56
N LEU A 193 -10.17 -4.16 9.67
CA LEU A 193 -9.18 -3.08 9.76
C LEU A 193 -9.13 -2.25 8.47
N ILE A 194 -9.15 -2.88 7.28
CA ILE A 194 -9.19 -2.20 5.99
C ILE A 194 -10.41 -1.27 5.89
N ARG A 195 -11.60 -1.77 6.26
CA ARG A 195 -12.83 -0.97 6.26
C ARG A 195 -12.73 0.22 7.22
N ARG A 196 -12.23 0.00 8.44
CA ARG A 196 -12.03 1.07 9.43
C ARG A 196 -11.05 2.14 8.93
N ILE A 197 -9.95 1.77 8.30
CA ILE A 197 -9.01 2.73 7.70
C ILE A 197 -9.73 3.59 6.65
N ARG A 198 -10.53 2.97 5.79
CA ARG A 198 -11.31 3.69 4.77
C ARG A 198 -12.38 4.59 5.40
N GLU A 199 -13.13 4.09 6.39
CA GLU A 199 -14.31 4.76 6.94
C GLU A 199 -13.97 5.82 8.00
N GLU A 200 -13.07 5.50 8.95
CA GLU A 200 -12.74 6.39 10.06
C GLU A 200 -11.63 7.40 9.66
N LEU A 201 -10.60 6.94 8.93
CA LEU A 201 -9.46 7.79 8.55
C LEU A 201 -9.64 8.42 7.16
N LYS A 202 -10.69 8.06 6.40
CA LYS A 202 -10.96 8.55 5.03
C LYS A 202 -9.79 8.34 4.06
N ILE A 203 -9.04 7.28 4.25
CA ILE A 203 -7.89 6.92 3.40
C ILE A 203 -8.40 6.06 2.23
N THR A 204 -8.01 6.42 1.02
CA THR A 204 -8.23 5.58 -0.16
C THR A 204 -7.32 4.37 -0.10
N ILE A 205 -7.82 3.20 -0.48
CA ILE A 205 -7.05 1.96 -0.46
C ILE A 205 -6.95 1.40 -1.87
N PHE A 206 -5.73 1.07 -2.27
CA PHE A 206 -5.45 0.34 -3.50
C PHE A 206 -4.66 -0.91 -3.14
N LEU A 207 -5.23 -2.09 -3.34
CA LEU A 207 -4.63 -3.34 -2.88
C LEU A 207 -4.36 -4.30 -4.03
N ILE A 208 -3.26 -5.05 -3.93
CA ILE A 208 -3.00 -6.25 -4.71
C ILE A 208 -3.42 -7.43 -3.86
N GLU A 209 -4.24 -8.30 -4.41
CA GLU A 209 -4.62 -9.57 -3.79
C GLU A 209 -4.85 -10.65 -4.84
N HIS A 210 -4.70 -11.90 -4.40
CA HIS A 210 -5.02 -13.09 -5.18
C HIS A 210 -6.13 -13.91 -4.52
N ASP A 211 -6.52 -13.60 -3.27
CA ASP A 211 -7.67 -14.20 -2.59
C ASP A 211 -8.96 -13.53 -3.09
N MET A 212 -9.61 -14.17 -4.07
CA MET A 212 -10.85 -13.64 -4.66
C MET A 212 -11.96 -13.50 -3.63
N GLY A 213 -12.02 -14.38 -2.62
CA GLY A 213 -13.02 -14.29 -1.55
C GLY A 213 -12.88 -13.01 -0.74
N LEU A 214 -11.65 -12.58 -0.45
CA LEU A 214 -11.36 -11.31 0.21
C LEU A 214 -11.68 -10.13 -0.72
N VAL A 215 -11.18 -10.16 -1.95
CA VAL A 215 -11.38 -9.08 -2.95
C VAL A 215 -12.87 -8.77 -3.13
N MET A 216 -13.68 -9.80 -3.37
CA MET A 216 -15.13 -9.65 -3.61
C MET A 216 -15.90 -9.09 -2.40
N ARG A 217 -15.35 -9.23 -1.19
CA ARG A 217 -16.00 -8.77 0.04
C ARG A 217 -15.67 -7.35 0.46
N ILE A 218 -14.54 -6.81 0.01
CA ILE A 218 -14.08 -5.48 0.45
C ILE A 218 -13.96 -4.45 -0.66
N SER A 219 -13.84 -4.87 -1.93
CA SER A 219 -13.57 -3.95 -3.04
C SER A 219 -14.85 -3.35 -3.60
N GLU A 220 -14.82 -2.06 -3.87
CA GLU A 220 -15.87 -1.35 -4.61
C GLU A 220 -15.60 -1.41 -6.12
N LYS A 221 -14.32 -1.54 -6.50
CA LYS A 221 -13.87 -1.60 -7.87
C LYS A 221 -12.71 -2.58 -7.98
N VAL A 222 -12.70 -3.39 -9.04
CA VAL A 222 -11.64 -4.34 -9.33
C VAL A 222 -11.05 -4.04 -10.70
N ILE A 223 -9.73 -4.00 -10.78
CA ILE A 223 -8.96 -3.86 -12.01
C ILE A 223 -8.23 -5.19 -12.24
N VAL A 224 -8.42 -5.79 -13.40
CA VAL A 224 -7.78 -7.05 -13.76
C VAL A 224 -6.70 -6.81 -14.78
N ILE A 225 -5.52 -7.36 -14.51
CA ILE A 225 -4.40 -7.29 -15.45
C ILE A 225 -3.93 -8.71 -15.82
N ASP A 226 -3.48 -8.83 -17.05
CA ASP A 226 -2.79 -10.01 -17.55
C ASP A 226 -1.66 -9.57 -18.50
N TYR A 227 -0.49 -10.21 -18.39
CA TYR A 227 0.72 -9.86 -19.16
C TYR A 227 0.99 -8.35 -19.26
N GLY A 228 0.85 -7.63 -18.14
CA GLY A 228 1.11 -6.19 -18.06
C GLY A 228 0.05 -5.29 -18.68
N LYS A 229 -1.08 -5.82 -19.14
CA LYS A 229 -2.20 -5.08 -19.73
C LYS A 229 -3.45 -5.18 -18.86
N LYS A 230 -4.26 -4.13 -18.84
CA LYS A 230 -5.60 -4.18 -18.26
C LYS A 230 -6.53 -4.94 -19.19
N ILE A 231 -7.14 -6.02 -18.70
CA ILE A 231 -8.08 -6.84 -19.46
C ILE A 231 -9.54 -6.60 -19.07
N ALA A 232 -9.79 -6.20 -17.81
CA ALA A 232 -11.13 -5.86 -17.33
C ALA A 232 -11.05 -4.82 -16.20
N GLU A 233 -12.15 -4.10 -15.98
CA GLU A 233 -12.32 -3.15 -14.89
C GLU A 233 -13.81 -2.98 -14.62
N GLY A 234 -14.22 -3.06 -13.36
CA GLY A 234 -15.63 -2.92 -12.98
C GLY A 234 -15.88 -3.22 -11.51
N ASP A 235 -17.14 -3.41 -11.16
CA ASP A 235 -17.51 -3.96 -9.86
C ASP A 235 -17.17 -5.47 -9.78
N CYS A 236 -17.31 -6.04 -8.59
CA CYS A 236 -16.96 -7.42 -8.34
C CYS A 236 -17.76 -8.41 -9.21
N GLN A 237 -19.05 -8.14 -9.46
CA GLN A 237 -19.93 -9.04 -10.23
C GLN A 237 -19.57 -9.00 -11.71
N ALA A 238 -19.37 -7.81 -12.27
CA ALA A 238 -18.98 -7.63 -13.65
C ALA A 238 -17.65 -8.32 -13.96
N VAL A 239 -16.66 -8.16 -13.08
CA VAL A 239 -15.34 -8.78 -13.26
C VAL A 239 -15.40 -10.31 -13.13
N GLN A 240 -16.19 -10.84 -12.21
CA GLN A 240 -16.32 -12.30 -12.00
C GLN A 240 -16.95 -13.02 -13.20
N SER A 241 -17.82 -12.33 -13.93
CA SER A 241 -18.51 -12.88 -15.09
C SER A 241 -17.83 -12.56 -16.44
N ASP A 242 -16.75 -11.79 -16.44
CA ASP A 242 -16.04 -11.41 -17.67
C ASP A 242 -15.30 -12.63 -18.28
N PRO A 243 -15.61 -13.04 -19.53
CA PRO A 243 -14.96 -14.18 -20.16
C PRO A 243 -13.43 -14.05 -20.26
N LYS A 244 -12.90 -12.84 -20.44
CA LYS A 244 -11.46 -12.59 -20.49
C LYS A 244 -10.79 -12.84 -19.15
N VAL A 245 -11.49 -12.52 -18.05
CA VAL A 245 -11.00 -12.77 -16.70
C VAL A 245 -11.00 -14.26 -16.42
N ILE A 246 -12.09 -14.95 -16.76
CA ILE A 246 -12.20 -16.41 -16.61
C ILE A 246 -11.08 -17.11 -17.38
N GLU A 247 -10.88 -16.76 -18.66
CA GLU A 247 -9.80 -17.29 -19.51
C GLU A 247 -8.41 -17.06 -18.90
N ALA A 248 -8.15 -15.87 -18.38
CA ALA A 248 -6.85 -15.52 -17.79
C ALA A 248 -6.50 -16.35 -16.54
N TYR A 249 -7.51 -16.79 -15.78
CA TYR A 249 -7.30 -17.58 -14.55
C TYR A 249 -7.38 -19.10 -14.77
N LEU A 250 -8.20 -19.56 -15.68
CA LEU A 250 -8.34 -20.99 -15.98
C LEU A 250 -7.33 -21.50 -17.02
N GLY A 251 -6.67 -20.58 -17.72
CA GLY A 251 -5.86 -20.88 -18.90
C GLY A 251 -6.72 -20.97 -20.16
N ARG A 252 -6.09 -20.77 -21.30
CA ARG A 252 -6.71 -21.09 -22.59
C ARG A 252 -6.81 -22.61 -22.67
N GLU A 253 -7.98 -23.15 -22.94
CA GLU A 253 -8.06 -24.51 -23.47
C GLU A 253 -7.20 -24.52 -24.74
N GLU A 254 -6.09 -25.28 -24.70
CA GLU A 254 -5.25 -25.46 -25.89
C GLU A 254 -6.12 -26.20 -26.93
N GLU A 255 -6.49 -25.48 -28.01
CA GLU A 255 -6.98 -26.09 -29.24
C GLU A 255 -5.85 -26.80 -30.00
#